data_45c97b52c86a3c1552d8e68c3f41f84e
#
_entry.id   45c97b52c86a3c1552d8e68c3f41f84e
#
_cell.length_a   1.000
_cell.length_b   1.000
_cell.length_c   1.000
_cell.angle_alpha   90.00
_cell.angle_beta   90.00
_cell.angle_gamma   90.00
#
_symmetry.space_group_name_H-M   'P 1'
#
loop_
_entity.id
_entity.type
_entity.pdbx_description
1 polymer ?
#
loop_
_entity_poly.entity_id
_entity_poly.type
_entity_poly.pdbx_seq_one_letter_code
_entity_poly.pdbx_strand_id
1 'polypeptide(L)'
;MGNPEESIIIWSDYLKYRAKLRGFEVLKIENILRYSGERYFDTVTRRLIVVGKHDDRLVMIPYDKHRNEIIPVTIHATTRQQITFRLKTGRFVYE
;
A
#
# COMPACT_ATOMS: atom_id res chain seq x y z
N MET A 1 -3.34 14.18 -13.65
CA MET A 1 -3.15 13.24 -12.55
C MET A 1 -3.56 11.85 -12.96
N GLY A 2 -2.68 10.91 -12.76
CA GLY A 2 -2.93 9.55 -13.21
C GLY A 2 -3.93 8.82 -12.34
N ASN A 3 -4.81 8.06 -12.96
CA ASN A 3 -5.67 7.12 -12.29
C ASN A 3 -4.80 5.92 -11.84
N PRO A 4 -4.84 5.47 -10.56
CA PRO A 4 -4.07 4.30 -10.13
C PRO A 4 -4.32 3.07 -10.99
N GLU A 5 -5.52 2.92 -11.57
CA GLU A 5 -5.86 1.80 -12.42
C GLU A 5 -5.07 1.78 -13.73
N GLU A 6 -4.60 2.95 -14.16
CA GLU A 6 -3.84 3.09 -15.41
C GLU A 6 -2.34 3.26 -15.16
N SER A 7 -1.92 3.25 -13.89
CA SER A 7 -0.51 3.46 -13.54
C SER A 7 0.34 2.25 -13.88
N ILE A 8 1.60 2.51 -14.16
CA ILE A 8 2.61 1.47 -14.31
C ILE A 8 3.14 1.15 -12.92
N ILE A 9 3.16 -0.11 -12.55
CA ILE A 9 3.69 -0.54 -11.26
C ILE A 9 5.12 -1.01 -11.46
N ILE A 10 6.03 -0.39 -10.72
CA ILE A 10 7.45 -0.73 -10.76
C ILE A 10 7.74 -1.64 -9.57
N TRP A 11 8.06 -2.88 -9.86
CA TRP A 11 8.34 -3.90 -8.84
C TRP A 11 9.83 -3.95 -8.54
N SER A 12 10.19 -3.85 -7.25
CA SER A 12 11.57 -4.05 -6.83
C SER A 12 11.77 -5.50 -6.42
N ASP A 13 13.02 -5.96 -6.50
CA ASP A 13 13.37 -7.30 -6.02
C ASP A 13 13.12 -7.42 -4.52
N TYR A 14 13.35 -6.34 -3.77
CA TYR A 14 13.11 -6.31 -2.33
C TYR A 14 11.64 -6.56 -2.01
N LEU A 15 10.72 -5.85 -2.71
CA LEU A 15 9.29 -6.06 -2.47
C LEU A 15 8.87 -7.48 -2.81
N LYS A 16 9.33 -8.01 -3.95
CA LYS A 16 9.00 -9.39 -4.35
C LYS A 16 9.49 -10.38 -3.31
N TYR A 17 10.69 -10.17 -2.79
CA TYR A 17 11.27 -11.02 -1.75
C TYR A 17 10.42 -10.96 -0.48
N ARG A 18 10.09 -9.75 -0.02
CA ARG A 18 9.29 -9.58 1.20
C ARG A 18 7.89 -10.16 1.04
N ALA A 19 7.28 -9.96 -0.10
CA ALA A 19 5.95 -10.53 -0.39
C ALA A 19 5.99 -12.05 -0.30
N LYS A 20 6.96 -12.67 -0.97
CA LYS A 20 7.10 -14.13 -0.96
C LYS A 20 7.36 -14.64 0.46
N LEU A 21 8.24 -13.98 1.20
CA LEU A 21 8.59 -14.38 2.56
C LEU A 21 7.36 -14.37 3.48
N ARG A 22 6.46 -13.42 3.29
CA ARG A 22 5.27 -13.25 4.13
C ARG A 22 4.03 -13.93 3.57
N GLY A 23 4.16 -14.63 2.46
CA GLY A 23 3.04 -15.35 1.84
C GLY A 23 2.06 -14.47 1.10
N PHE A 24 2.51 -13.37 0.52
CA PHE A 24 1.68 -12.50 -0.29
C PHE A 24 1.98 -12.68 -1.77
N GLU A 25 0.94 -12.63 -2.59
CA GLU A 25 1.03 -12.83 -4.03
C GLU A 25 1.07 -11.49 -4.75
N VAL A 26 2.01 -11.35 -5.68
CA VAL A 26 2.21 -10.09 -6.40
C VAL A 26 0.96 -9.64 -7.15
N LEU A 27 0.22 -10.58 -7.75
CA LEU A 27 -1.01 -10.22 -8.47
C LEU A 27 -2.07 -9.63 -7.56
N LYS A 28 -2.17 -10.11 -6.32
CA LYS A 28 -3.12 -9.57 -5.35
C LYS A 28 -2.66 -8.22 -4.82
N ILE A 29 -1.36 -8.03 -4.65
CA ILE A 29 -0.79 -6.73 -4.30
C ILE A 29 -1.10 -5.72 -5.40
N GLU A 30 -0.90 -6.10 -6.65
CA GLU A 30 -1.21 -5.23 -7.78
C GLU A 30 -2.68 -4.81 -7.78
N ASN A 31 -3.57 -5.74 -7.52
CA ASN A 31 -5.00 -5.45 -7.48
C ASN A 31 -5.33 -4.40 -6.40
N ILE A 32 -4.72 -4.52 -5.24
CA ILE A 32 -4.91 -3.54 -4.17
C ILE A 32 -4.36 -2.17 -4.58
N LEU A 33 -3.16 -2.14 -5.16
CA LEU A 33 -2.54 -0.89 -5.60
C LEU A 33 -3.38 -0.15 -6.63
N ARG A 34 -4.06 -0.89 -7.52
CA ARG A 34 -4.85 -0.28 -8.59
C ARG A 34 -6.25 0.11 -8.15
N TYR A 35 -6.90 -0.70 -7.34
CA TYR A 35 -8.35 -0.59 -7.17
C TYR A 35 -8.82 -0.24 -5.76
N SER A 36 -7.97 -0.35 -4.74
CA SER A 36 -8.42 0.01 -3.39
C SER A 36 -8.65 1.52 -3.28
N GLY A 37 -9.78 1.89 -2.70
CA GLY A 37 -10.10 3.29 -2.44
C GLY A 37 -9.62 3.79 -1.09
N GLU A 38 -9.03 2.92 -0.27
CA GLU A 38 -8.60 3.31 1.07
C GLU A 38 -7.12 3.70 1.03
N ARG A 39 -6.88 5.02 0.97
CA ARG A 39 -5.52 5.55 0.81
C ARG A 39 -5.28 6.65 1.84
N TYR A 40 -4.06 6.64 2.38
CA TYR A 40 -3.63 7.59 3.39
C TYR A 40 -2.26 8.15 3.05
N PHE A 41 -1.90 9.23 3.73
CA PHE A 41 -0.53 9.75 3.73
C PHE A 41 0.04 9.53 5.14
N ASP A 42 1.21 8.91 5.21
CA ASP A 42 1.92 8.68 6.48
C ASP A 42 2.81 9.89 6.74
N THR A 43 2.45 10.67 7.77
CA THR A 43 3.18 11.91 8.08
C THR A 43 4.56 11.66 8.67
N VAL A 44 4.82 10.45 9.16
CA VAL A 44 6.12 10.07 9.73
C VAL A 44 7.10 9.66 8.63
N THR A 45 6.69 8.73 7.79
CA THR A 45 7.55 8.24 6.70
C THR A 45 7.47 9.11 5.45
N ARG A 46 6.44 9.97 5.37
CA ARG A 46 6.12 10.82 4.22
C ARG A 46 5.85 10.03 2.96
N ARG A 47 5.18 8.89 3.12
CA ARG A 47 4.80 8.02 2.02
C ARG A 47 3.30 7.87 1.94
N LEU A 48 2.85 7.58 0.74
CA LEU A 48 1.46 7.19 0.51
C LEU A 48 1.27 5.75 0.97
N ILE A 49 0.07 5.45 1.47
CA ILE A 49 -0.28 4.14 1.98
C ILE A 49 -1.59 3.72 1.31
N VAL A 50 -1.65 2.51 0.79
CA VAL A 50 -2.90 1.92 0.37
C VAL A 50 -3.21 0.72 1.26
N VAL A 51 -4.48 0.59 1.64
CA VAL A 51 -4.97 -0.48 2.50
C VAL A 51 -5.95 -1.33 1.71
N GLY A 52 -5.86 -2.62 1.85
CA GLY A 52 -6.78 -3.53 1.19
C GLY A 52 -6.68 -4.93 1.75
N LYS A 53 -7.50 -5.82 1.22
CA LYS A 53 -7.47 -7.21 1.64
C LYS A 53 -6.72 -8.06 0.64
N HIS A 54 -5.76 -8.81 1.16
CA HIS A 54 -5.10 -9.88 0.44
C HIS A 54 -5.75 -11.18 0.94
N ASP A 55 -6.70 -11.69 0.18
CA ASP A 55 -7.64 -12.71 0.63
C ASP A 55 -8.39 -12.20 1.86
N ASP A 56 -8.26 -12.85 3.01
CA ASP A 56 -8.92 -12.44 4.25
C ASP A 56 -8.02 -11.61 5.17
N ARG A 57 -6.78 -11.36 4.77
CA ARG A 57 -5.84 -10.58 5.58
C ARG A 57 -5.86 -9.11 5.15
N LEU A 58 -6.03 -8.23 6.12
CA LEU A 58 -5.90 -6.80 5.87
C LEU A 58 -4.41 -6.45 5.78
N VAL A 59 -4.03 -5.76 4.72
CA VAL A 59 -2.64 -5.36 4.50
C VAL A 59 -2.55 -3.87 4.20
N MET A 60 -1.39 -3.30 4.48
CA MET A 60 -1.08 -1.95 4.07
C MET A 60 0.20 -1.98 3.24
N ILE A 61 0.21 -1.19 2.19
CA ILE A 61 1.31 -1.14 1.23
C ILE A 61 1.77 0.30 1.10
N PRO A 62 2.91 0.64 1.73
CA PRO A 62 3.54 1.94 1.47
C PRO A 62 4.04 1.98 0.04
N TYR A 63 3.82 3.09 -0.64
CA TYR A 63 4.28 3.23 -2.01
C TYR A 63 4.70 4.66 -2.30
N ASP A 64 5.59 4.80 -3.27
CA ASP A 64 5.96 6.09 -3.83
C ASP A 64 5.25 6.24 -5.17
N LYS A 65 4.95 7.48 -5.52
CA LYS A 65 4.29 7.77 -6.78
C LYS A 65 5.12 8.81 -7.54
N HIS A 66 5.40 8.52 -8.80
CA HIS A 66 6.13 9.44 -9.66
C HIS A 66 5.45 9.44 -11.03
N ARG A 67 4.79 10.55 -11.38
CA ARG A 67 4.00 10.66 -12.61
C ARG A 67 2.95 9.55 -12.66
N ASN A 68 2.99 8.68 -13.66
CA ASN A 68 2.05 7.56 -13.78
C ASN A 68 2.62 6.25 -13.24
N GLU A 69 3.72 6.32 -12.47
CA GLU A 69 4.34 5.14 -11.88
C GLU A 69 3.98 5.02 -10.41
N ILE A 70 3.69 3.80 -9.98
CA ILE A 70 3.50 3.45 -8.58
C ILE A 70 4.62 2.48 -8.22
N ILE A 71 5.35 2.80 -7.15
CA ILE A 71 6.50 2.03 -6.71
C ILE A 71 6.22 1.53 -5.30
N PRO A 72 5.66 0.32 -5.15
CA PRO A 72 5.42 -0.21 -3.81
C PRO A 72 6.76 -0.48 -3.11
N VAL A 73 6.84 -0.07 -1.85
CA VAL A 73 8.06 -0.16 -1.05
C VAL A 73 8.12 -1.47 -0.31
N THR A 74 7.04 -1.83 0.37
CA THR A 74 6.94 -3.07 1.13
C THR A 74 5.46 -3.39 1.34
N ILE A 75 5.18 -4.49 2.04
CA ILE A 75 3.81 -4.87 2.40
C ILE A 75 3.81 -5.41 3.82
N HIS A 76 2.81 -4.99 4.60
CA HIS A 76 2.65 -5.40 5.99
C HIS A 76 1.22 -5.83 6.25
N ALA A 77 1.05 -6.89 7.04
CA ALA A 77 -0.25 -7.19 7.62
C ALA A 77 -0.59 -6.10 8.63
N THR A 78 -1.87 -5.77 8.74
CA THR A 78 -2.33 -4.76 9.68
C THR A 78 -3.71 -5.14 10.22
N THR A 79 -4.25 -4.30 11.10
CA THR A 79 -5.60 -4.47 11.63
C THR A 79 -6.35 -3.15 11.56
N ARG A 80 -7.67 -3.21 11.59
CA ARG A 80 -8.48 -1.98 11.65
C ARG A 80 -8.16 -1.15 12.88
N GLN A 81 -7.86 -1.80 13.98
CA GLN A 81 -7.48 -1.12 15.21
C GLN A 81 -6.19 -0.32 15.04
N GLN A 82 -5.19 -0.89 14.38
CA GLN A 82 -3.93 -0.20 14.11
C GLN A 82 -4.13 1.01 13.19
N ILE A 83 -4.94 0.86 12.14
CA ILE A 83 -5.23 1.96 11.22
C ILE A 83 -5.97 3.07 11.94
N THR A 84 -6.99 2.73 12.74
CA THR A 84 -7.74 3.70 13.52
C THR A 84 -6.83 4.47 14.47
N PHE A 85 -5.91 3.79 15.12
CA PHE A 85 -4.95 4.43 16.02
C PHE A 85 -4.08 5.43 15.27
N ARG A 86 -3.57 5.06 14.10
CA ARG A 86 -2.74 5.97 13.28
C ARG A 86 -3.52 7.18 12.79
N LEU A 87 -4.80 7.01 12.50
CA LEU A 87 -5.66 8.14 12.14
C LEU A 87 -5.87 9.07 13.32
N LYS A 88 -6.15 8.51 14.51
CA LYS A 88 -6.39 9.30 15.70
C LYS A 88 -5.17 10.09 16.15
N THR A 89 -3.99 9.52 15.99
CA THR A 89 -2.74 10.18 16.40
C THR A 89 -2.21 11.15 15.34
N GLY A 90 -2.84 11.22 14.17
CA GLY A 90 -2.40 12.09 13.09
C GLY A 90 -1.23 11.53 12.30
N ARG A 91 -0.81 10.30 12.57
CA ARG A 91 0.23 9.68 11.77
C ARG A 91 -0.27 9.42 10.35
N PHE A 92 -1.50 8.91 10.21
CA PHE A 92 -2.16 8.78 8.92
C PHE A 92 -3.16 9.90 8.75
N VAL A 93 -3.14 10.54 7.59
CA VAL A 93 -4.17 11.49 7.18
C VAL A 93 -4.73 11.01 5.84
N TYR A 94 -5.97 11.37 5.56
CA TYR A 94 -6.60 11.00 4.30
C TYR A 94 -5.88 11.67 3.14
N GLU A 95 -5.69 10.90 2.10
CA GLU A 95 -5.07 11.39 0.87
C GLU A 95 -5.99 12.37 0.13
#